data_4ea6a6b1a3a8cb68898e59ddd4d4144d
#
_entry.id   4ea6a6b1a3a8cb68898e59ddd4d4144d
#
_cell.length_a   1.000
_cell.length_b   1.000
_cell.length_c   1.000
_cell.angle_alpha   90.00
_cell.angle_beta   90.00
_cell.angle_gamma   90.00
#
_symmetry.space_group_name_H-M   'P 1'
#
loop_
_entity.id
_entity.type
_entity.pdbx_description
1 polymer ?
#
loop_
_entity_poly.entity_id
_entity_poly.type
_entity_poly.pdbx_seq_one_letter_code
_entity_poly.pdbx_strand_id
1 'polypeptide(L)'
;SWSVPSAAIHSFQKTSMNYLKFPYALLCAALFTTAPAWAGEGHDHGEAAPAAVGQALPRFSAVSETFELVGVLSGKQITLYLDRFSDNSPVRDAQIELEIGSAKFKADKQGEDEYEVVLPEAPKPGVLAVTATVTAGNEVDLLAGELDIHEEAHSEEVQAAQPWTKYAG
;
A
#
# COMPACT_ATOMS: atom_id res chain seq x y z
N SER A 1 43.18 -48.90 -15.91
CA SER A 1 43.00 -47.96 -17.02
C SER A 1 41.60 -47.39 -16.98
N TRP A 2 41.46 -46.16 -16.52
CA TRP A 2 40.21 -45.43 -16.48
C TRP A 2 40.24 -44.35 -17.55
N SER A 3 39.39 -44.49 -18.56
CA SER A 3 39.24 -43.51 -19.62
C SER A 3 38.24 -42.41 -19.18
N VAL A 4 38.65 -41.18 -19.28
CA VAL A 4 37.88 -39.97 -19.03
C VAL A 4 37.21 -39.51 -20.33
N PRO A 5 35.89 -39.29 -20.44
CA PRO A 5 35.32 -38.72 -21.64
C PRO A 5 35.50 -37.21 -21.70
N SER A 6 35.87 -36.75 -22.87
CA SER A 6 36.12 -35.38 -23.29
C SER A 6 34.88 -34.51 -23.16
N ALA A 7 35.01 -33.36 -22.50
CA ALA A 7 33.98 -32.35 -22.38
C ALA A 7 33.79 -31.59 -23.70
N ALA A 8 32.58 -31.57 -24.20
CA ALA A 8 32.16 -30.75 -25.34
C ALA A 8 31.97 -29.29 -24.89
N ILE A 9 32.78 -28.43 -25.49
CA ILE A 9 32.70 -26.96 -25.32
C ILE A 9 31.55 -26.47 -26.19
N HIS A 10 30.45 -26.06 -25.55
CA HIS A 10 29.39 -25.30 -26.23
C HIS A 10 29.77 -23.87 -26.39
N SER A 11 29.99 -23.46 -27.62
CA SER A 11 30.27 -22.09 -28.02
C SER A 11 29.04 -21.21 -27.80
N PHE A 12 29.23 -20.18 -27.01
CA PHE A 12 28.24 -19.13 -26.74
C PHE A 12 28.15 -18.21 -27.97
N GLN A 13 27.07 -18.32 -28.73
CA GLN A 13 26.79 -17.37 -29.83
C GLN A 13 26.31 -16.03 -29.29
N LYS A 14 27.13 -15.04 -29.55
CA LYS A 14 26.89 -13.63 -29.25
C LYS A 14 25.92 -13.05 -30.29
N THR A 15 24.65 -12.91 -29.96
CA THR A 15 23.68 -12.25 -30.81
C THR A 15 23.87 -10.74 -30.75
N SER A 16 24.38 -10.19 -31.85
CA SER A 16 24.51 -8.73 -32.03
C SER A 16 23.16 -8.11 -32.38
N MET A 17 22.62 -7.27 -31.52
CA MET A 17 21.47 -6.42 -31.82
C MET A 17 21.88 -5.25 -32.73
N ASN A 18 21.36 -5.29 -33.96
CA ASN A 18 21.47 -4.19 -34.90
C ASN A 18 20.52 -3.05 -34.49
N TYR A 19 21.09 -1.92 -34.09
CA TYR A 19 20.35 -0.69 -33.92
C TYR A 19 20.04 -0.07 -35.28
N LEU A 20 18.78 -0.10 -35.68
CA LEU A 20 18.26 0.59 -36.86
C LEU A 20 18.26 2.09 -36.61
N LYS A 21 19.18 2.81 -37.25
CA LYS A 21 19.26 4.26 -37.23
C LYS A 21 18.21 4.85 -38.19
N PHE A 22 17.16 5.46 -37.65
CA PHE A 22 16.26 6.30 -38.41
C PHE A 22 16.74 7.75 -38.35
N PRO A 23 16.96 8.40 -39.51
CA PRO A 23 17.20 9.83 -39.53
C PRO A 23 15.85 10.56 -39.55
N TYR A 24 15.52 11.28 -38.51
CA TYR A 24 14.43 12.22 -38.50
C TYR A 24 14.86 13.52 -39.22
N ALA A 25 14.31 13.71 -40.40
CA ALA A 25 14.42 14.97 -41.09
C ALA A 25 13.48 15.99 -40.48
N LEU A 26 14.06 17.13 -40.15
CA LEU A 26 13.45 18.36 -39.69
C LEU A 26 12.44 18.88 -40.72
N LEU A 27 11.20 19.16 -40.33
CA LEU A 27 10.35 20.10 -41.04
C LEU A 27 9.66 21.02 -40.03
N CYS A 28 10.25 22.21 -39.87
CA CYS A 28 9.64 23.35 -39.19
C CYS A 28 8.62 23.99 -40.10
N ALA A 29 7.35 24.01 -39.70
CA ALA A 29 6.36 24.92 -40.25
C ALA A 29 5.71 25.69 -39.09
N ALA A 30 6.13 26.93 -38.93
CA ALA A 30 5.54 27.90 -38.03
C ALA A 30 4.23 28.42 -38.65
N LEU A 31 3.12 28.21 -38.00
CA LEU A 31 1.88 28.95 -38.24
C LEU A 31 1.45 29.61 -36.92
N PHE A 32 1.76 30.90 -36.84
CA PHE A 32 1.21 31.82 -35.86
C PHE A 32 -0.26 32.07 -36.20
N THR A 33 -1.18 31.51 -35.44
CA THR A 33 -2.57 31.98 -35.42
C THR A 33 -2.82 32.67 -34.08
N THR A 34 -2.97 33.98 -34.13
CA THR A 34 -3.44 34.79 -33.00
C THR A 34 -4.93 34.55 -32.81
N ALA A 35 -5.27 33.89 -31.70
CA ALA A 35 -6.64 33.81 -31.23
C ALA A 35 -6.91 34.94 -30.20
N PRO A 36 -8.06 35.64 -30.29
CA PRO A 36 -8.39 36.67 -29.32
C PRO A 36 -8.71 36.07 -27.97
N ALA A 37 -8.08 36.60 -26.91
CA ALA A 37 -8.39 36.28 -25.55
C ALA A 37 -9.77 36.87 -25.20
N TRP A 38 -10.74 35.99 -25.02
CA TRP A 38 -11.97 36.35 -24.33
C TRP A 38 -11.73 36.17 -22.82
N ALA A 39 -11.58 37.32 -22.15
CA ALA A 39 -11.63 37.37 -20.70
C ALA A 39 -13.09 37.11 -20.29
N GLY A 40 -13.39 35.87 -19.94
CA GLY A 40 -14.61 35.49 -19.27
C GLY A 40 -14.37 35.63 -17.77
N GLU A 41 -14.81 36.72 -17.15
CA GLU A 41 -15.03 36.80 -15.72
C GLU A 41 -16.16 35.84 -15.35
N GLY A 42 -15.83 34.85 -14.59
CA GLY A 42 -16.79 33.88 -14.10
C GLY A 42 -16.04 32.80 -13.27
N HIS A 43 -15.27 33.23 -12.27
CA HIS A 43 -14.82 32.32 -11.23
C HIS A 43 -15.96 32.05 -10.28
N ASP A 44 -16.90 31.22 -10.73
CA ASP A 44 -17.74 30.49 -9.78
C ASP A 44 -16.89 29.32 -9.29
N HIS A 45 -16.07 29.63 -8.29
CA HIS A 45 -15.49 28.60 -7.44
C HIS A 45 -16.62 28.03 -6.59
N GLY A 46 -17.43 27.20 -7.21
CA GLY A 46 -18.17 26.21 -6.49
C GLY A 46 -17.12 25.39 -5.76
N GLU A 47 -16.87 25.79 -4.53
CA GLU A 47 -16.12 25.02 -3.55
C GLU A 47 -16.77 23.64 -3.51
N ALA A 48 -16.23 22.69 -4.28
CA ALA A 48 -16.58 21.32 -4.10
C ALA A 48 -16.28 21.06 -2.63
N ALA A 49 -17.34 20.83 -1.84
CA ALA A 49 -17.20 20.44 -0.46
C ALA A 49 -16.14 19.35 -0.42
N PRO A 50 -15.11 19.46 0.44
CA PRO A 50 -14.07 18.44 0.53
C PRO A 50 -14.81 17.12 0.71
N ALA A 51 -14.56 16.19 -0.24
CA ALA A 51 -15.09 14.84 -0.11
C ALA A 51 -14.71 14.40 1.29
N ALA A 52 -15.67 13.97 2.09
CA ALA A 52 -15.44 13.48 3.43
C ALA A 52 -14.33 12.42 3.30
N VAL A 53 -13.12 12.78 3.71
CA VAL A 53 -11.99 11.85 3.71
C VAL A 53 -12.37 10.84 4.76
N GLY A 54 -12.86 9.67 4.33
CA GLY A 54 -13.14 8.57 5.22
C GLY A 54 -11.87 8.36 6.05
N GLN A 55 -12.03 8.27 7.37
CA GLN A 55 -10.90 8.12 8.27
C GLN A 55 -10.10 6.89 7.85
N ALA A 56 -8.79 7.06 7.63
CA ALA A 56 -7.94 5.96 7.22
C ALA A 56 -7.94 4.88 8.33
N LEU A 57 -8.14 3.62 7.95
CA LEU A 57 -8.10 2.50 8.88
C LEU A 57 -6.75 2.46 9.63
N PRO A 58 -6.75 2.14 10.92
CA PRO A 58 -5.52 1.95 11.68
C PRO A 58 -4.61 0.92 11.01
N ARG A 59 -3.32 1.21 10.96
CA ARG A 59 -2.34 0.34 10.33
C ARG A 59 -1.03 0.36 11.08
N PHE A 60 -0.25 -0.71 10.92
CA PHE A 60 1.14 -0.77 11.36
C PHE A 60 2.04 -1.19 10.22
N SER A 61 3.32 -0.82 10.31
CA SER A 61 4.39 -1.36 9.49
C SER A 61 5.47 -1.91 10.41
N ALA A 62 5.97 -3.09 10.06
CA ALA A 62 7.06 -3.76 10.75
C ALA A 62 8.08 -4.21 9.72
N VAL A 63 9.34 -3.82 9.90
CA VAL A 63 10.38 -3.98 8.88
C VAL A 63 11.59 -4.67 9.49
N SER A 64 12.18 -5.57 8.72
CA SER A 64 13.49 -6.19 8.97
C SER A 64 14.40 -6.00 7.75
N GLU A 65 15.59 -6.58 7.78
CA GLU A 65 16.47 -6.61 6.61
C GLU A 65 15.94 -7.50 5.49
N THR A 66 15.04 -8.43 5.80
CA THR A 66 14.53 -9.44 4.88
C THR A 66 13.11 -9.12 4.41
N PHE A 67 12.24 -8.67 5.31
CA PHE A 67 10.82 -8.51 5.08
C PHE A 67 10.28 -7.15 5.50
N GLU A 68 9.20 -6.74 4.84
CA GLU A 68 8.31 -5.68 5.25
C GLU A 68 6.90 -6.27 5.43
N LEU A 69 6.30 -6.04 6.59
CA LEU A 69 4.94 -6.46 6.92
C LEU A 69 4.08 -5.24 7.20
N VAL A 70 3.00 -5.10 6.46
CA VAL A 70 1.97 -4.08 6.71
C VAL A 70 0.70 -4.76 7.17
N GLY A 71 0.14 -4.29 8.27
CA GLY A 71 -1.16 -4.75 8.79
C GLY A 71 -2.17 -3.62 8.82
N VAL A 72 -3.38 -3.89 8.34
CA VAL A 72 -4.51 -2.95 8.32
C VAL A 72 -5.64 -3.51 9.16
N LEU A 73 -6.05 -2.76 10.20
CA LEU A 73 -7.12 -3.16 11.11
C LEU A 73 -8.48 -2.64 10.60
N SER A 74 -9.45 -3.54 10.50
CA SER A 74 -10.85 -3.21 10.24
C SER A 74 -11.74 -3.97 11.24
N GLY A 75 -12.26 -3.25 12.23
CA GLY A 75 -13.01 -3.86 13.33
C GLY A 75 -12.12 -4.82 14.14
N LYS A 76 -12.35 -6.12 14.02
CA LYS A 76 -11.54 -7.18 14.65
C LYS A 76 -10.66 -7.96 13.68
N GLN A 77 -10.65 -7.58 12.41
CA GLN A 77 -9.90 -8.25 11.36
C GLN A 77 -8.65 -7.46 11.03
N ILE A 78 -7.51 -8.12 10.97
CA ILE A 78 -6.25 -7.54 10.50
C ILE A 78 -5.87 -8.21 9.20
N THR A 79 -5.85 -7.44 8.11
CA THR A 79 -5.31 -7.88 6.81
C THR A 79 -3.83 -7.57 6.78
N LEU A 80 -3.03 -8.56 6.39
CA LEU A 80 -1.57 -8.50 6.37
C LEU A 80 -1.05 -8.64 4.95
N TYR A 81 -0.09 -7.79 4.62
CA TYR A 81 0.66 -7.82 3.37
C TYR A 81 2.13 -8.02 3.72
N LEU A 82 2.74 -9.07 3.18
CA LEU A 82 4.14 -9.40 3.42
C LEU A 82 4.93 -9.33 2.13
N ASP A 83 5.93 -8.46 2.11
CA ASP A 83 6.80 -8.25 0.96
C ASP A 83 8.27 -8.49 1.31
N ARG A 84 9.09 -8.78 0.30
CA ARG A 84 10.54 -8.76 0.41
C ARG A 84 11.03 -7.32 0.53
N PHE A 85 11.85 -7.04 1.53
CA PHE A 85 12.40 -5.69 1.73
C PHE A 85 13.26 -5.23 0.54
N SER A 86 13.95 -6.14 -0.14
CA SER A 86 14.90 -5.83 -1.20
C SER A 86 14.28 -5.30 -2.49
N ASP A 87 13.06 -5.75 -2.84
CA ASP A 87 12.44 -5.50 -4.15
C ASP A 87 10.92 -5.33 -4.09
N ASN A 88 10.34 -5.33 -2.89
CA ASN A 88 8.89 -5.25 -2.64
C ASN A 88 8.07 -6.34 -3.35
N SER A 89 8.69 -7.48 -3.62
CA SER A 89 7.95 -8.63 -4.17
C SER A 89 7.12 -9.31 -3.08
N PRO A 90 5.85 -9.65 -3.35
CA PRO A 90 5.00 -10.30 -2.35
C PRO A 90 5.48 -11.70 -2.00
N VAL A 91 5.45 -12.01 -0.70
CA VAL A 91 5.80 -13.33 -0.16
C VAL A 91 4.51 -14.13 0.05
N ARG A 92 4.23 -15.06 -0.85
CA ARG A 92 2.96 -15.78 -0.93
C ARG A 92 2.86 -17.01 -0.03
N ASP A 93 3.99 -17.60 0.33
CA ASP A 93 4.06 -18.87 1.06
C ASP A 93 4.84 -18.69 2.36
N ALA A 94 4.28 -17.89 3.28
CA ALA A 94 4.83 -17.70 4.60
C ALA A 94 3.88 -18.17 5.69
N GLN A 95 4.44 -18.47 6.85
CA GLN A 95 3.71 -18.57 8.11
C GLN A 95 3.98 -17.30 8.89
N ILE A 96 2.91 -16.65 9.35
CA ILE A 96 2.99 -15.41 10.13
C ILE A 96 2.27 -15.65 11.46
N GLU A 97 2.97 -15.39 12.56
CA GLU A 97 2.40 -15.36 13.90
C GLU A 97 2.52 -13.93 14.43
N LEU A 98 1.39 -13.30 14.73
CA LEU A 98 1.36 -11.99 15.38
C LEU A 98 1.25 -12.15 16.89
N GLU A 99 2.05 -11.40 17.62
CA GLU A 99 1.88 -11.15 19.05
C GLU A 99 1.43 -9.70 19.25
N ILE A 100 0.24 -9.52 19.81
CA ILE A 100 -0.36 -8.22 20.12
C ILE A 100 -0.57 -8.16 21.63
N GLY A 101 0.21 -7.30 22.29
CA GLY A 101 0.30 -7.35 23.75
C GLY A 101 0.89 -8.68 24.21
N SER A 102 0.09 -9.50 24.92
CA SER A 102 0.50 -10.85 25.35
C SER A 102 -0.19 -11.99 24.60
N ALA A 103 -1.05 -11.67 23.64
CA ALA A 103 -1.82 -12.65 22.88
C ALA A 103 -1.17 -12.96 21.54
N LYS A 104 -1.15 -14.23 21.16
CA LYS A 104 -0.59 -14.71 19.90
C LYS A 104 -1.68 -15.18 18.96
N PHE A 105 -1.53 -14.81 17.69
CA PHE A 105 -2.49 -15.13 16.63
C PHE A 105 -1.73 -15.64 15.41
N LYS A 106 -2.14 -16.80 14.91
CA LYS A 106 -1.63 -17.30 13.64
C LYS A 106 -2.44 -16.70 12.51
N ALA A 107 -1.76 -16.17 11.49
CA ALA A 107 -2.43 -15.66 10.31
C ALA A 107 -2.81 -16.79 9.35
N ASP A 108 -3.99 -16.68 8.76
CA ASP A 108 -4.47 -17.55 7.70
C ASP A 108 -4.23 -16.87 6.35
N LYS A 109 -3.82 -17.66 5.34
CA LYS A 109 -3.62 -17.14 3.99
C LYS A 109 -4.98 -16.83 3.35
N GLN A 110 -5.11 -15.62 2.79
CA GLN A 110 -6.27 -15.15 2.05
C GLN A 110 -5.85 -14.77 0.62
N GLY A 111 -6.44 -15.42 -0.39
CA GLY A 111 -6.09 -15.14 -1.77
C GLY A 111 -4.61 -15.43 -2.11
N GLU A 112 -4.02 -14.61 -2.99
CA GLU A 112 -2.64 -14.81 -3.45
C GLU A 112 -1.61 -14.07 -2.62
N ASP A 113 -1.89 -12.82 -2.25
CA ASP A 113 -0.92 -11.88 -1.68
C ASP A 113 -1.29 -11.38 -0.28
N GLU A 114 -2.32 -11.95 0.35
CA GLU A 114 -2.86 -11.48 1.62
C GLU A 114 -2.89 -12.59 2.67
N TYR A 115 -2.73 -12.17 3.92
CA TYR A 115 -2.95 -13.00 5.10
C TYR A 115 -3.91 -12.28 6.04
N GLU A 116 -4.59 -13.01 6.90
CA GLU A 116 -5.61 -12.49 7.80
C GLU A 116 -5.45 -13.02 9.20
N VAL A 117 -5.63 -12.14 10.16
CA VAL A 117 -5.81 -12.49 11.57
C VAL A 117 -7.17 -11.96 12.02
N VAL A 118 -7.98 -12.82 12.62
CA VAL A 118 -9.24 -12.43 13.25
C VAL A 118 -9.07 -12.43 14.75
N LEU A 119 -9.19 -11.24 15.36
CA LEU A 119 -9.13 -11.07 16.81
C LEU A 119 -10.46 -11.50 17.46
N PRO A 120 -10.47 -11.95 18.71
CA PRO A 120 -11.70 -12.31 19.41
C PRO A 120 -12.64 -11.10 19.58
N GLU A 121 -12.07 -9.91 19.78
CA GLU A 121 -12.80 -8.64 19.88
C GLU A 121 -12.01 -7.50 19.22
N ALA A 122 -12.71 -6.42 18.85
CA ALA A 122 -12.04 -5.24 18.34
C ALA A 122 -11.16 -4.62 19.44
N PRO A 123 -9.90 -4.30 19.14
CA PRO A 123 -9.01 -3.71 20.12
C PRO A 123 -9.47 -2.30 20.50
N LYS A 124 -9.18 -1.92 21.74
CA LYS A 124 -9.51 -0.59 22.26
C LYS A 124 -8.57 0.47 21.69
N PRO A 125 -9.01 1.75 21.65
CA PRO A 125 -8.14 2.86 21.29
C PRO A 125 -6.85 2.89 22.14
N GLY A 126 -5.76 3.27 21.50
CA GLY A 126 -4.43 3.34 22.10
C GLY A 126 -3.35 2.79 21.20
N VAL A 127 -2.11 2.79 21.67
CA VAL A 127 -0.97 2.25 20.97
C VAL A 127 -0.72 0.82 21.44
N LEU A 128 -0.74 -0.13 20.50
CA LEU A 128 -0.47 -1.54 20.77
C LEU A 128 0.85 -1.96 20.12
N ALA A 129 1.76 -2.52 20.91
CA ALA A 129 2.95 -3.15 20.35
C ALA A 129 2.56 -4.41 19.58
N VAL A 130 3.10 -4.55 18.38
CA VAL A 130 2.90 -5.69 17.51
C VAL A 130 4.26 -6.32 17.19
N THR A 131 4.38 -7.61 17.42
CA THR A 131 5.55 -8.38 16.98
C THR A 131 5.08 -9.48 16.04
N ALA A 132 5.77 -9.64 14.92
CA ALA A 132 5.47 -10.68 13.94
C ALA A 132 6.64 -11.63 13.80
N THR A 133 6.38 -12.92 13.97
CA THR A 133 7.32 -13.98 13.57
C THR A 133 6.94 -14.45 12.19
N VAL A 134 7.83 -14.28 11.22
CA VAL A 134 7.64 -14.66 9.82
C VAL A 134 8.54 -15.84 9.51
N THR A 135 7.96 -16.90 8.95
CA THR A 135 8.70 -18.06 8.44
C THR A 135 8.37 -18.22 6.96
N ALA A 136 9.35 -18.03 6.08
CA ALA A 136 9.23 -18.20 4.64
C ALA A 136 10.34 -19.12 4.13
N GLY A 137 10.01 -20.36 3.80
CA GLY A 137 11.00 -21.37 3.46
C GLY A 137 11.96 -21.64 4.61
N ASN A 138 13.25 -21.38 4.39
CA ASN A 138 14.32 -21.54 5.39
C ASN A 138 14.60 -20.26 6.19
N GLU A 139 13.93 -19.17 5.87
CA GLU A 139 14.13 -17.88 6.52
C GLU A 139 13.12 -17.72 7.65
N VAL A 140 13.62 -17.35 8.82
CA VAL A 140 12.79 -17.00 9.99
C VAL A 140 13.24 -15.64 10.47
N ASP A 141 12.29 -14.71 10.61
CA ASP A 141 12.60 -13.35 11.05
C ASP A 141 11.56 -12.84 12.04
N LEU A 142 11.99 -11.88 12.86
CA LEU A 142 11.16 -11.23 13.86
C LEU A 142 11.05 -9.74 13.52
N LEU A 143 9.83 -9.28 13.27
CA LEU A 143 9.54 -7.90 12.94
C LEU A 143 8.76 -7.25 14.08
N ALA A 144 9.04 -5.99 14.36
CA ALA A 144 8.34 -5.24 15.40
C ALA A 144 7.75 -3.95 14.82
N GLY A 145 6.56 -3.60 15.25
CA GLY A 145 5.84 -2.39 14.88
C GLY A 145 4.86 -1.96 15.95
N GLU A 146 4.15 -0.88 15.70
CA GLU A 146 3.14 -0.34 16.61
C GLU A 146 1.86 -0.06 15.84
N LEU A 147 0.74 -0.52 16.38
CA LEU A 147 -0.59 -0.23 15.87
C LEU A 147 -1.21 0.87 16.72
N ASP A 148 -1.37 2.04 16.13
CA ASP A 148 -1.99 3.20 16.77
C ASP A 148 -3.46 3.28 16.37
N ILE A 149 -4.35 3.12 17.36
CA ILE A 149 -5.79 3.11 17.18
C ILE A 149 -6.34 4.38 17.81
N HIS A 150 -6.75 5.30 16.97
CA HIS A 150 -7.43 6.52 17.43
C HIS A 150 -8.91 6.23 17.65
N GLU A 151 -9.47 6.85 18.70
CA GLU A 151 -10.92 6.90 18.84
C GLU A 151 -11.49 7.64 17.63
N GLU A 152 -12.46 7.01 16.95
CA GLU A 152 -13.22 7.73 15.94
C GLU A 152 -13.82 8.96 16.62
N ALA A 153 -13.41 10.16 16.18
CA ALA A 153 -14.08 11.38 16.57
C ALA A 153 -15.54 11.19 16.16
N HIS A 154 -16.42 10.95 17.14
CA HIS A 154 -17.84 11.00 16.91
C HIS A 154 -18.08 12.33 16.19
N SER A 155 -18.50 12.27 14.93
CA SER A 155 -19.01 13.43 14.24
C SER A 155 -20.11 13.97 15.16
N GLU A 156 -19.80 15.06 15.86
CA GLU A 156 -20.81 15.79 16.63
C GLU A 156 -21.95 16.01 15.63
N GLU A 157 -23.05 15.34 15.92
CA GLU A 157 -24.31 15.54 15.24
C GLU A 157 -24.51 17.06 15.24
N VAL A 158 -24.38 17.66 14.05
CA VAL A 158 -24.64 19.08 13.86
C VAL A 158 -26.07 19.26 14.29
N GLN A 159 -26.27 19.68 15.53
CA GLN A 159 -27.58 20.05 16.04
C GLN A 159 -28.13 21.05 15.04
N ALA A 160 -29.13 20.61 14.31
CA ALA A 160 -29.86 21.43 13.35
C ALA A 160 -30.24 22.72 14.05
N ALA A 161 -29.70 23.83 13.55
CA ALA A 161 -30.01 25.15 14.05
C ALA A 161 -31.52 25.31 14.10
N GLN A 162 -32.05 25.53 15.29
CA GLN A 162 -33.48 25.76 15.48
C GLN A 162 -33.88 26.97 14.66
N PRO A 163 -34.97 26.90 13.89
CA PRO A 163 -35.44 28.03 13.13
C PRO A 163 -35.89 29.13 14.07
N TRP A 164 -35.30 30.30 13.88
CA TRP A 164 -35.68 31.51 14.57
C TRP A 164 -37.14 31.81 14.28
N THR A 165 -38.00 31.52 15.23
CA THR A 165 -39.39 32.04 15.18
C THR A 165 -39.33 33.55 15.39
N LYS A 166 -39.54 34.30 14.31
CA LYS A 166 -39.74 35.73 14.36
C LYS A 166 -40.96 36.07 15.20
N TYR A 167 -40.74 36.68 16.33
CA TYR A 167 -41.77 37.37 17.01
C TYR A 167 -42.07 38.65 16.22
N ALA A 168 -43.17 38.64 15.45
CA ALA A 168 -43.84 39.81 14.96
C ALA A 168 -44.99 40.11 15.98
N GLY A 169 -44.78 41.16 16.75
CA GLY A 169 -45.83 41.83 17.54
C GLY A 169 -46.10 43.19 16.94
#